data_2a9b305bfaae80efc6d9fd627272f5ca
#
_entry.id   2a9b305bfaae80efc6d9fd627272f5ca
#
_cell.length_a   1.000
_cell.length_b   1.000
_cell.length_c   1.000
_cell.angle_alpha   90.00
_cell.angle_beta   90.00
_cell.angle_gamma   90.00
#
_symmetry.space_group_name_H-M   'P 1'
#
loop_
_entity.id
_entity.type
_entity.pdbx_description
1 polymer ?
#
loop_
_entity_poly.entity_id
_entity_poly.type
_entity_poly.pdbx_seq_one_letter_code
_entity_poly.pdbx_strand_id
1 'polypeptide(L)'
;MKPYLKQKVSEGATISAKDLEDLIKLNLGDKLVKEWRLYAADSDYYLPSYAAAETIIRQSRMKELANPSGTKLRGQSFDCDDFSLLLKARFAYAAYREPQKYQNRPYCFGIVWGLLPFPFPHSMNWLLTDEMEFYFIEPQRQEIIPLNQCQHYRYINFMMV
;
A
#
# COMPACT_ATOMS: atom_id res chain seq x y z
N MET A 1 -25.43 4.90 7.22
CA MET A 1 -23.95 4.95 7.05
C MET A 1 -23.51 6.32 7.57
N LYS A 2 -22.85 6.39 8.74
CA LYS A 2 -22.34 7.67 9.28
C LYS A 2 -21.12 8.06 8.47
N PRO A 3 -21.03 9.26 7.88
CA PRO A 3 -19.82 9.72 7.24
C PRO A 3 -18.74 9.85 8.32
N TYR A 4 -17.65 9.10 8.19
CA TYR A 4 -16.44 9.36 8.95
C TYR A 4 -16.04 10.81 8.61
N LEU A 5 -16.08 11.67 9.62
CA LEU A 5 -15.65 13.04 9.50
C LEU A 5 -14.23 13.04 8.91
N LYS A 6 -14.09 13.65 7.74
CA LYS A 6 -12.78 14.05 7.19
C LYS A 6 -12.18 15.09 8.15
N GLN A 7 -11.64 14.63 9.25
CA GLN A 7 -10.74 15.48 10.02
C GLN A 7 -9.47 15.60 9.17
N LYS A 8 -9.21 16.82 8.71
CA LYS A 8 -7.95 17.17 8.06
C LYS A 8 -6.87 16.90 9.09
N VAL A 9 -6.20 15.76 8.93
CA VAL A 9 -5.13 15.34 9.83
C VAL A 9 -3.94 16.26 9.52
N SER A 10 -3.34 16.84 10.55
CA SER A 10 -2.20 17.76 10.42
C SER A 10 -1.03 17.06 9.72
N GLU A 11 -0.26 17.81 8.95
CA GLU A 11 1.01 17.33 8.39
C GLU A 11 1.84 16.66 9.49
N GLY A 12 2.22 15.37 9.31
CA GLY A 12 2.88 14.57 10.35
C GLY A 12 1.96 13.60 11.10
N ALA A 13 0.77 13.32 10.58
CA ALA A 13 -0.16 12.37 11.19
C ALA A 13 0.42 10.95 11.29
N THR A 14 0.09 10.30 12.38
CA THR A 14 0.43 8.89 12.62
C THR A 14 -0.82 8.09 12.94
N ILE A 15 -0.76 6.78 12.70
CA ILE A 15 -1.81 5.84 13.05
C ILE A 15 -1.20 4.67 13.82
N SER A 16 -1.86 4.23 14.90
CA SER A 16 -1.44 3.01 15.60
C SER A 16 -1.76 1.76 14.76
N ALA A 17 -1.00 0.68 14.96
CA ALA A 17 -1.27 -0.60 14.29
C ALA A 17 -2.69 -1.11 14.57
N LYS A 18 -3.21 -0.87 15.79
CA LYS A 18 -4.57 -1.24 16.16
C LYS A 18 -5.62 -0.44 15.40
N ASP A 19 -5.50 0.89 15.38
CA ASP A 19 -6.46 1.75 14.68
C ASP A 19 -6.40 1.51 13.17
N LEU A 20 -5.21 1.20 12.63
CA LEU A 20 -5.02 0.80 11.25
C LEU A 20 -5.77 -0.50 10.92
N GLU A 21 -5.67 -1.51 11.79
CA GLU A 21 -6.42 -2.78 11.62
C GLU A 21 -7.93 -2.54 11.61
N ASP A 22 -8.42 -1.73 12.52
CA ASP A 22 -9.85 -1.38 12.63
C ASP A 22 -10.31 -0.60 11.38
N LEU A 23 -9.49 0.33 10.89
CA LEU A 23 -9.76 1.09 9.67
C LEU A 23 -9.77 0.21 8.42
N ILE A 24 -8.85 -0.75 8.31
CA ILE A 24 -8.82 -1.74 7.22
C ILE A 24 -10.11 -2.56 7.23
N LYS A 25 -10.52 -3.07 8.37
CA LYS A 25 -11.78 -3.83 8.50
C LYS A 25 -12.99 -2.99 8.10
N LEU A 26 -13.01 -1.72 8.47
CA LEU A 26 -14.09 -0.81 8.12
C LEU A 26 -14.19 -0.56 6.61
N ASN A 27 -13.06 -0.37 5.94
CA ASN A 27 -13.02 0.00 4.53
C ASN A 27 -13.03 -1.20 3.57
N LEU A 28 -12.48 -2.34 3.99
CA LEU A 28 -12.24 -3.52 3.16
C LEU A 28 -12.98 -4.76 3.67
N GLY A 29 -13.82 -4.65 4.70
CA GLY A 29 -14.40 -5.82 5.38
C GLY A 29 -15.12 -6.79 4.45
N ASP A 30 -15.82 -6.30 3.43
CA ASP A 30 -16.49 -7.10 2.40
C ASP A 30 -15.53 -7.80 1.42
N LYS A 31 -14.25 -7.42 1.42
CA LYS A 31 -13.19 -7.94 0.55
C LYS A 31 -12.25 -8.90 1.27
N LEU A 32 -12.27 -8.88 2.60
CA LEU A 32 -11.39 -9.69 3.43
C LEU A 32 -11.93 -11.13 3.56
N VAL A 33 -11.05 -12.13 3.57
CA VAL A 33 -11.44 -13.49 3.96
C VAL A 33 -11.63 -13.56 5.49
N LYS A 34 -12.34 -14.60 5.97
CA LYS A 34 -12.63 -14.77 7.40
C LYS A 34 -11.34 -14.85 8.25
N GLU A 35 -10.32 -15.50 7.75
CA GLU A 35 -9.03 -15.74 8.40
C GLU A 35 -7.99 -14.65 8.07
N TRP A 36 -8.42 -13.52 7.51
CA TRP A 36 -7.54 -12.39 7.18
C TRP A 36 -6.63 -11.98 8.34
N ARG A 37 -5.42 -11.57 8.01
CA ARG A 37 -4.43 -11.08 8.97
C ARG A 37 -3.74 -9.81 8.46
N LEU A 38 -3.55 -8.85 9.38
CA LEU A 38 -2.60 -7.76 9.23
C LEU A 38 -1.32 -8.11 9.98
N TYR A 39 -0.19 -8.09 9.30
CA TYR A 39 1.13 -8.21 9.90
C TYR A 39 1.74 -6.81 10.03
N ALA A 40 1.60 -6.23 11.21
CA ALA A 40 2.19 -4.96 11.57
C ALA A 40 3.52 -5.20 12.31
N ALA A 41 4.61 -4.69 11.74
CA ALA A 41 5.94 -4.84 12.34
C ALA A 41 6.21 -3.80 13.44
N ASP A 42 5.53 -2.65 13.36
CA ASP A 42 5.70 -1.51 14.26
C ASP A 42 4.39 -1.18 14.97
N SER A 43 4.47 -0.43 16.07
CA SER A 43 3.30 0.02 16.83
C SER A 43 2.55 1.17 16.17
N ASP A 44 3.29 2.00 15.42
CA ASP A 44 2.79 3.24 14.84
C ASP A 44 3.39 3.50 13.46
N TYR A 45 2.60 4.07 12.57
CA TYR A 45 2.97 4.37 11.20
C TYR A 45 2.71 5.83 10.87
N TYR A 46 3.60 6.40 10.06
CA TYR A 46 3.44 7.74 9.49
C TYR A 46 2.53 7.71 8.27
N LEU A 47 1.57 8.60 8.22
CA LEU A 47 0.64 8.76 7.09
C LEU A 47 1.24 9.76 6.09
N PRO A 48 1.70 9.33 4.91
CA PRO A 48 2.22 10.25 3.91
C PRO A 48 1.08 11.02 3.23
N SER A 49 1.38 12.22 2.74
CA SER A 49 0.47 12.84 1.77
C SER A 49 0.47 12.05 0.45
N TYR A 50 -0.63 12.14 -0.30
CA TYR A 50 -0.73 11.51 -1.62
C TYR A 50 0.44 11.92 -2.53
N ALA A 51 0.77 13.22 -2.57
CA ALA A 51 1.86 13.75 -3.40
C ALA A 51 3.25 13.20 -3.01
N ALA A 52 3.51 13.04 -1.71
CA ALA A 52 4.76 12.43 -1.24
C ALA A 52 4.85 10.96 -1.65
N ALA A 53 3.77 10.20 -1.48
CA ALA A 53 3.72 8.79 -1.88
C ALA A 53 3.86 8.63 -3.41
N GLU A 54 3.15 9.43 -4.20
CA GLU A 54 3.25 9.44 -5.66
C GLU A 54 4.68 9.71 -6.12
N THR A 55 5.36 10.64 -5.47
CA THR A 55 6.77 10.96 -5.77
C THR A 55 7.67 9.76 -5.56
N ILE A 56 7.54 9.05 -4.43
CA ILE A 56 8.34 7.83 -4.15
C ILE A 56 8.04 6.74 -5.19
N ILE A 57 6.75 6.53 -5.52
CA ILE A 57 6.32 5.53 -6.51
C ILE A 57 6.94 5.86 -7.88
N ARG A 58 6.86 7.09 -8.34
CA ARG A 58 7.45 7.51 -9.62
C ARG A 58 8.98 7.35 -9.64
N GLN A 59 9.66 7.76 -8.58
CA GLN A 59 11.12 7.65 -8.46
C GLN A 59 11.59 6.20 -8.33
N SER A 60 10.73 5.27 -7.96
CA SER A 60 11.07 3.84 -7.85
C SER A 60 11.41 3.21 -9.20
N ARG A 61 10.89 3.76 -10.31
CA ARG A 61 11.10 3.29 -11.70
C ARG A 61 10.68 1.83 -11.92
N MET A 62 9.68 1.35 -11.17
CA MET A 62 9.20 -0.03 -11.26
C MET A 62 8.71 -0.40 -12.66
N LYS A 63 8.02 0.55 -13.32
CA LYS A 63 7.52 0.34 -14.69
C LYS A 63 8.64 0.07 -15.71
N GLU A 64 9.78 0.73 -15.55
CA GLU A 64 10.95 0.50 -16.40
C GLU A 64 11.59 -0.85 -16.08
N LEU A 65 11.64 -1.24 -14.81
CA LEU A 65 12.12 -2.55 -14.37
C LEU A 65 11.23 -3.67 -14.89
N ALA A 66 9.90 -3.48 -14.88
CA ALA A 66 8.93 -4.45 -15.38
C ALA A 66 9.01 -4.65 -16.90
N ASN A 67 9.50 -3.67 -17.64
CA ASN A 67 9.59 -3.75 -19.09
C ASN A 67 10.92 -3.17 -19.60
N PRO A 68 12.08 -3.74 -19.21
CA PRO A 68 13.37 -3.28 -19.69
C PRO A 68 13.45 -3.52 -21.19
N SER A 69 13.71 -2.46 -21.95
CA SER A 69 13.90 -2.51 -23.41
C SER A 69 12.73 -3.12 -24.21
N GLY A 70 11.49 -3.07 -23.68
CA GLY A 70 10.31 -3.62 -24.34
C GLY A 70 10.21 -5.15 -24.31
N THR A 71 11.16 -5.85 -23.69
CA THR A 71 11.08 -7.29 -23.46
C THR A 71 10.29 -7.58 -22.20
N LYS A 72 9.27 -8.44 -22.29
CA LYS A 72 8.55 -8.92 -21.10
C LYS A 72 9.51 -9.73 -20.24
N LEU A 73 9.68 -9.34 -19.00
CA LEU A 73 10.26 -10.23 -17.99
C LEU A 73 9.36 -11.47 -17.92
N ARG A 74 9.89 -12.61 -18.31
CA ARG A 74 9.16 -13.88 -18.30
C ARG A 74 9.74 -14.77 -17.21
N GLY A 75 8.87 -15.26 -16.37
CA GLY A 75 9.18 -16.31 -15.41
C GLY A 75 8.84 -15.94 -13.97
N GLN A 76 8.78 -16.92 -13.11
CA GLN A 76 8.54 -16.80 -11.67
C GLN A 76 9.76 -16.29 -10.87
N SER A 77 10.81 -15.87 -11.56
CA SER A 77 12.03 -15.38 -10.92
C SER A 77 11.95 -13.93 -10.46
N PHE A 78 11.00 -13.17 -10.98
CA PHE A 78 10.69 -11.81 -10.53
C PHE A 78 9.27 -11.46 -10.99
N ASP A 79 8.30 -11.58 -10.10
CA ASP A 79 6.88 -11.42 -10.41
C ASP A 79 6.17 -10.41 -9.48
N CYS A 80 4.87 -10.51 -9.29
CA CYS A 80 4.08 -9.48 -8.63
C CYS A 80 4.46 -9.25 -7.16
N ASP A 81 4.85 -10.29 -6.43
CA ASP A 81 5.25 -10.16 -5.03
C ASP A 81 6.64 -9.55 -4.88
N ASP A 82 7.58 -9.87 -5.77
CA ASP A 82 8.91 -9.25 -5.80
C ASP A 82 8.83 -7.75 -6.09
N PHE A 83 7.98 -7.35 -7.05
CA PHE A 83 7.72 -5.94 -7.32
C PHE A 83 7.11 -5.23 -6.11
N SER A 84 6.16 -5.88 -5.43
CA SER A 84 5.52 -5.34 -4.24
C SER A 84 6.50 -5.20 -3.08
N LEU A 85 7.38 -6.19 -2.86
CA LEU A 85 8.46 -6.15 -1.87
C LEU A 85 9.46 -5.03 -2.18
N LEU A 86 9.89 -4.94 -3.44
CA LEU A 86 10.85 -3.91 -3.84
C LEU A 86 10.29 -2.50 -3.67
N LEU A 87 9.02 -2.26 -4.00
CA LEU A 87 8.39 -0.96 -3.79
C LEU A 87 8.23 -0.66 -2.29
N LYS A 88 7.85 -1.66 -1.46
CA LYS A 88 7.84 -1.52 0.01
C LYS A 88 9.22 -1.12 0.54
N ALA A 89 10.30 -1.74 0.05
CA ALA A 89 11.67 -1.40 0.43
C ALA A 89 12.05 0.06 0.04
N ARG A 90 11.53 0.58 -1.09
CA ARG A 90 11.74 1.98 -1.48
C ARG A 90 11.09 2.96 -0.49
N PHE A 91 9.89 2.66 0.00
CA PHE A 91 9.25 3.46 1.04
C PHE A 91 10.01 3.39 2.37
N ALA A 92 10.47 2.21 2.79
CA ALA A 92 11.29 2.06 3.98
C ALA A 92 12.60 2.87 3.89
N TYR A 93 13.26 2.83 2.72
CA TYR A 93 14.48 3.60 2.48
C TYR A 93 14.22 5.11 2.47
N ALA A 94 13.10 5.57 1.93
CA ALA A 94 12.72 6.98 1.95
C ALA A 94 12.50 7.47 3.39
N ALA A 95 11.82 6.69 4.23
CA ALA A 95 11.66 7.01 5.65
C ALA A 95 13.00 7.04 6.41
N TYR A 96 13.89 6.09 6.14
CA TYR A 96 15.23 6.04 6.73
C TYR A 96 16.07 7.27 6.38
N ARG A 97 15.94 7.82 5.19
CA ARG A 97 16.71 9.00 4.75
C ARG A 97 16.26 10.32 5.37
N GLU A 98 15.04 10.40 5.86
CA GLU A 98 14.46 11.61 6.43
C GLU A 98 13.83 11.35 7.82
N PRO A 99 14.58 10.78 8.79
CA PRO A 99 14.02 10.29 10.05
C PRO A 99 13.35 11.39 10.87
N GLN A 100 13.85 12.62 10.82
CA GLN A 100 13.29 13.76 11.54
C GLN A 100 11.90 14.13 11.00
N LYS A 101 11.71 14.06 9.69
CA LYS A 101 10.44 14.37 9.03
C LYS A 101 9.35 13.37 9.40
N TYR A 102 9.70 12.10 9.55
CA TYR A 102 8.75 11.02 9.80
C TYR A 102 8.74 10.56 11.27
N GLN A 103 9.36 11.33 12.16
CA GLN A 103 9.40 11.04 13.59
C GLN A 103 9.92 9.63 13.91
N ASN A 104 10.88 9.14 13.12
CA ASN A 104 11.44 7.78 13.17
C ASN A 104 10.39 6.66 12.96
N ARG A 105 9.28 6.95 12.29
CA ARG A 105 8.23 5.97 12.00
C ARG A 105 8.28 5.52 10.54
N PRO A 106 7.96 4.25 10.26
CA PRO A 106 7.79 3.78 8.89
C PRO A 106 6.52 4.40 8.28
N TYR A 107 6.49 4.47 6.96
CA TYR A 107 5.29 4.86 6.24
C TYR A 107 4.16 3.84 6.41
N CYS A 108 2.93 4.33 6.49
CA CYS A 108 1.72 3.51 6.37
C CYS A 108 1.54 3.07 4.91
N PHE A 109 2.44 2.20 4.49
CA PHE A 109 2.54 1.64 3.14
C PHE A 109 2.89 0.16 3.23
N GLY A 110 2.14 -0.70 2.57
CA GLY A 110 2.27 -2.12 2.76
C GLY A 110 2.11 -2.96 1.49
N ILE A 111 2.02 -4.27 1.71
CA ILE A 111 1.78 -5.28 0.69
C ILE A 111 0.45 -5.96 0.99
N VAL A 112 -0.27 -6.37 -0.04
CA VAL A 112 -1.54 -7.07 0.01
C VAL A 112 -1.55 -8.23 -0.97
N TRP A 113 -2.16 -9.36 -0.56
CA TRP A 113 -2.43 -10.52 -1.41
C TRP A 113 -3.92 -10.83 -1.43
N GLY A 114 -4.41 -11.15 -2.63
CA GLY A 114 -5.82 -11.49 -2.85
C GLY A 114 -6.16 -11.64 -4.32
N LEU A 115 -7.43 -11.69 -4.65
CA LEU A 115 -7.91 -11.55 -6.03
C LEU A 115 -8.02 -10.05 -6.35
N LEU A 116 -6.89 -9.47 -6.74
CA LEU A 116 -6.66 -8.03 -6.96
C LEU A 116 -6.37 -7.81 -8.42
N PRO A 117 -7.06 -7.02 -9.04
CA PRO A 117 -7.76 -6.81 -10.30
C PRO A 117 -7.88 -8.04 -11.23
N PHE A 118 -7.26 -9.15 -10.89
CA PHE A 118 -7.23 -10.36 -11.72
C PHE A 118 -8.05 -11.49 -11.09
N PRO A 119 -8.54 -12.44 -11.88
CA PRO A 119 -9.29 -13.59 -11.37
C PRO A 119 -8.41 -14.68 -10.74
N PHE A 120 -7.12 -14.42 -10.56
CA PHE A 120 -6.13 -15.29 -9.92
C PHE A 120 -5.38 -14.50 -8.82
N PRO A 121 -4.77 -15.21 -7.85
CA PRO A 121 -4.02 -14.57 -6.77
C PRO A 121 -2.95 -13.62 -7.30
N HIS A 122 -2.93 -12.41 -6.74
CA HIS A 122 -2.02 -11.36 -7.13
C HIS A 122 -1.53 -10.58 -5.90
N SER A 123 -0.33 -10.03 -5.98
CA SER A 123 0.24 -9.15 -4.98
C SER A 123 0.30 -7.72 -5.49
N MET A 124 -0.09 -6.79 -4.63
CA MET A 124 -0.02 -5.36 -4.87
C MET A 124 0.52 -4.66 -3.63
N ASN A 125 0.74 -3.36 -3.72
CA ASN A 125 0.92 -2.52 -2.55
C ASN A 125 -0.39 -1.81 -2.18
N TRP A 126 -0.44 -1.31 -0.95
CA TRP A 126 -1.51 -0.45 -0.47
C TRP A 126 -0.93 0.73 0.31
N LEU A 127 -1.69 1.79 0.39
CA LEU A 127 -1.33 3.06 0.99
C LEU A 127 -2.51 3.62 1.76
N LEU A 128 -2.27 4.13 2.95
CA LEU A 128 -3.18 5.03 3.66
C LEU A 128 -2.52 6.40 3.76
N THR A 129 -3.21 7.45 3.31
CA THR A 129 -2.71 8.82 3.31
C THR A 129 -3.11 9.60 4.57
N ASP A 130 -2.51 10.77 4.77
CA ASP A 130 -2.85 11.73 5.81
C ASP A 130 -4.30 12.28 5.69
N GLU A 131 -4.92 12.16 4.52
CA GLU A 131 -6.35 12.43 4.30
C GLU A 131 -7.25 11.24 4.64
N MET A 132 -6.70 10.17 5.22
CA MET A 132 -7.39 8.93 5.57
C MET A 132 -8.00 8.23 4.34
N GLU A 133 -7.38 8.39 3.19
CA GLU A 133 -7.80 7.76 1.95
C GLU A 133 -6.96 6.51 1.66
N PHE A 134 -7.65 5.43 1.28
CA PHE A 134 -7.05 4.15 0.91
C PHE A 134 -6.83 4.06 -0.60
N TYR A 135 -5.62 3.60 -0.96
CA TYR A 135 -5.24 3.33 -2.35
C TYR A 135 -4.61 1.95 -2.46
N PHE A 136 -4.83 1.28 -3.58
CA PHE A 136 -4.02 0.16 -4.02
C PHE A 136 -3.02 0.64 -5.07
N ILE A 137 -1.85 0.01 -5.12
CA ILE A 137 -0.81 0.37 -6.06
C ILE A 137 -0.39 -0.88 -6.83
N GLU A 138 -0.54 -0.84 -8.16
CA GLU A 138 0.04 -1.84 -9.05
C GLU A 138 1.49 -1.44 -9.37
N PRO A 139 2.49 -2.08 -8.72
CA PRO A 139 3.86 -1.61 -8.82
C PRO A 139 4.45 -1.74 -10.21
N GLN A 140 4.12 -2.79 -10.96
CA GLN A 140 4.62 -3.02 -12.31
C GLN A 140 4.19 -1.94 -13.31
N ARG A 141 3.04 -1.30 -13.06
CA ARG A 141 2.49 -0.21 -13.88
C ARG A 141 2.73 1.16 -13.26
N GLN A 142 3.14 1.21 -12.00
CA GLN A 142 3.19 2.42 -11.17
C GLN A 142 1.83 3.14 -11.14
N GLU A 143 0.76 2.37 -11.10
CA GLU A 143 -0.61 2.85 -11.11
C GLU A 143 -1.14 2.93 -9.67
N ILE A 144 -1.68 4.10 -9.30
CA ILE A 144 -2.31 4.34 -8.00
C ILE A 144 -3.82 4.28 -8.20
N ILE A 145 -4.47 3.33 -7.55
CA ILE A 145 -5.87 2.98 -7.77
C ILE A 145 -6.65 3.33 -6.50
N PRO A 146 -7.55 4.30 -6.53
CA PRO A 146 -8.36 4.66 -5.37
C PRO A 146 -9.36 3.55 -5.03
N LEU A 147 -9.67 3.40 -3.75
CA LEU A 147 -10.52 2.31 -3.24
C LEU A 147 -11.88 2.19 -3.94
N ASN A 148 -12.49 3.31 -4.33
CA ASN A 148 -13.77 3.32 -5.03
C ASN A 148 -13.73 2.69 -6.44
N GLN A 149 -12.55 2.48 -7.01
CA GLN A 149 -12.34 1.74 -8.27
C GLN A 149 -12.04 0.25 -8.06
N CYS A 150 -11.95 -0.20 -6.81
CA CYS A 150 -11.58 -1.56 -6.43
C CYS A 150 -12.79 -2.43 -6.06
N GLN A 151 -13.98 -2.18 -6.63
CA GLN A 151 -15.22 -2.87 -6.26
C GLN A 151 -15.18 -4.38 -6.51
N HIS A 152 -14.37 -4.83 -7.48
CA HIS A 152 -14.20 -6.24 -7.83
C HIS A 152 -13.08 -6.94 -7.03
N TYR A 153 -12.29 -6.21 -6.24
CA TYR A 153 -11.27 -6.80 -5.37
C TYR A 153 -11.94 -7.61 -4.27
N ARG A 154 -11.43 -8.81 -4.01
CA ARG A 154 -11.98 -9.72 -3.01
C ARG A 154 -10.96 -10.77 -2.59
N TYR A 155 -11.34 -11.56 -1.59
CA TYR A 155 -10.51 -12.64 -1.06
C TYR A 155 -9.12 -12.15 -0.63
N ILE A 156 -9.07 -10.93 -0.05
CA ILE A 156 -7.85 -10.44 0.57
C ILE A 156 -7.60 -11.29 1.82
N ASN A 157 -6.52 -12.04 1.81
CA ASN A 157 -6.18 -12.99 2.88
C ASN A 157 -4.99 -12.54 3.70
N PHE A 158 -4.19 -11.63 3.19
CA PHE A 158 -2.98 -11.16 3.83
C PHE A 158 -2.70 -9.70 3.50
N MET A 159 -2.38 -8.92 4.55
CA MET A 159 -1.83 -7.57 4.41
C MET A 159 -0.65 -7.42 5.37
N MET A 160 0.37 -6.71 4.92
CA MET A 160 1.56 -6.38 5.70
C MET A 160 1.83 -4.87 5.60
N VAL A 161 2.31 -4.26 6.69
CA VAL A 161 2.72 -2.85 6.75
C VAL A 161 4.10 -2.69 7.39
#